data_a5064fb6c61980b699c57888f8b7e46a
#
_entry.id   a5064fb6c61980b699c57888f8b7e46a
#
_cell.length_a   1.000
_cell.length_b   1.000
_cell.length_c   1.000
_cell.angle_alpha   90.00
_cell.angle_beta   90.00
_cell.angle_gamma   90.00
#
_symmetry.space_group_name_H-M   'P 1'
#
loop_
_entity.id
_entity.type
_entity.pdbx_description
1 polymer ?
#
loop_
_entity_poly.entity_id
_entity_poly.type
_entity_poly.pdbx_seq_one_letter_code
_entity_poly.pdbx_strand_id
1 'polypeptide(L)'
;MSDLLHEIHIAPSILSADFSHLGNDVEAVLNAGARVIHVDVMDGHFVPNITIGPLIVAALQPLVHGAGALIDVHLMIEHPERYIEAFAAAGANVITVHQEACVHLHRVLMQIREAGAAAGVALNPATPVETLAEARHHCDLVEIMSVNPGFGGQRFIETSLDKVKQARAFLPSGVALELDGGVTALNAGVLVAAGANLLVAGSSVFGGQDIGEQYAALAQAAGEAV
;
A
#
# COMPACT_ATOMS: atom_id res chain seq x y z
N MET A 1 -3.82 -2.64 -15.31
CA MET A 1 -3.33 -1.91 -14.12
C MET A 1 -4.43 -1.04 -13.50
N SER A 2 -5.07 -0.14 -14.25
CA SER A 2 -6.14 0.71 -13.70
C SER A 2 -7.28 -0.07 -13.04
N ASP A 3 -7.70 -1.17 -13.62
CA ASP A 3 -8.85 -1.93 -13.12
C ASP A 3 -8.59 -2.56 -11.75
N LEU A 4 -7.40 -3.16 -11.54
CA LEU A 4 -7.02 -3.77 -10.26
C LEU A 4 -7.01 -2.78 -9.09
N LEU A 5 -6.65 -1.51 -9.31
CA LEU A 5 -6.65 -0.50 -8.24
C LEU A 5 -8.07 -0.08 -7.81
N HIS A 6 -9.10 -0.37 -8.63
CA HIS A 6 -10.49 0.02 -8.34
C HIS A 6 -11.36 -1.13 -7.84
N GLU A 7 -10.85 -2.36 -7.89
CA GLU A 7 -11.47 -3.53 -7.28
C GLU A 7 -11.08 -3.62 -5.79
N ILE A 8 -11.80 -4.46 -5.03
CA ILE A 8 -11.47 -4.68 -3.63
C ILE A 8 -10.36 -5.73 -3.57
N HIS A 9 -9.22 -5.37 -3.01
CA HIS A 9 -8.11 -6.28 -2.79
C HIS A 9 -7.50 -6.13 -1.40
N ILE A 10 -7.06 -7.26 -0.87
CA ILE A 10 -6.07 -7.28 0.21
C ILE A 10 -4.70 -7.15 -0.43
N ALA A 11 -3.88 -6.23 0.06
CA ALA A 11 -2.49 -6.02 -0.32
C ALA A 11 -1.56 -6.54 0.80
N PRO A 12 -1.07 -7.80 0.71
CA PRO A 12 -0.16 -8.33 1.71
C PRO A 12 1.13 -7.52 1.78
N SER A 13 1.41 -6.90 2.97
CA SER A 13 2.67 -6.19 3.19
C SER A 13 3.77 -7.18 3.56
N ILE A 14 4.78 -7.27 2.71
CA ILE A 14 5.96 -8.12 2.93
C ILE A 14 6.80 -7.70 4.14
N LEU A 15 6.54 -6.55 4.74
CA LEU A 15 7.20 -6.11 5.97
C LEU A 15 7.07 -7.15 7.10
N SER A 16 5.99 -7.94 7.09
CA SER A 16 5.71 -8.98 8.09
C SER A 16 6.04 -10.40 7.63
N ALA A 17 6.58 -10.58 6.41
CA ALA A 17 6.97 -11.88 5.88
C ALA A 17 8.30 -12.37 6.48
N ASP A 18 8.59 -13.66 6.33
CA ASP A 18 9.90 -14.21 6.66
C ASP A 18 10.91 -13.90 5.55
N PHE A 19 11.77 -12.91 5.77
CA PHE A 19 12.78 -12.51 4.78
C PHE A 19 13.79 -13.62 4.42
N SER A 20 13.94 -14.65 5.23
CA SER A 20 14.75 -15.82 4.88
C SER A 20 14.07 -16.72 3.82
N HIS A 21 12.75 -16.58 3.64
CA HIS A 21 11.92 -17.35 2.71
C HIS A 21 10.95 -16.45 1.91
N LEU A 22 11.29 -15.17 1.73
CA LEU A 22 10.40 -14.13 1.19
C LEU A 22 9.72 -14.53 -0.13
N GLY A 23 10.46 -15.16 -1.05
CA GLY A 23 9.89 -15.63 -2.32
C GLY A 23 8.79 -16.66 -2.13
N ASN A 24 8.94 -17.59 -1.18
CA ASN A 24 7.95 -18.62 -0.88
C ASN A 24 6.70 -18.02 -0.24
N ASP A 25 6.88 -17.06 0.67
CA ASP A 25 5.76 -16.37 1.33
C ASP A 25 4.93 -15.56 0.33
N VAL A 26 5.60 -14.85 -0.60
CA VAL A 26 4.93 -14.13 -1.69
C VAL A 26 4.22 -15.09 -2.65
N GLU A 27 4.84 -16.22 -3.00
CA GLU A 27 4.20 -17.25 -3.83
C GLU A 27 2.95 -17.83 -3.16
N ALA A 28 2.99 -18.04 -1.84
CA ALA A 28 1.84 -18.56 -1.10
C ALA A 28 0.63 -17.60 -1.15
N VAL A 29 0.81 -16.29 -0.98
CA VAL A 29 -0.30 -15.33 -1.09
C VAL A 29 -0.78 -15.17 -2.52
N LEU A 30 0.11 -15.20 -3.53
CA LEU A 30 -0.28 -15.15 -4.94
C LEU A 30 -1.11 -16.38 -5.34
N ASN A 31 -0.72 -17.57 -4.89
CA ASN A 31 -1.48 -18.80 -5.11
C ASN A 31 -2.83 -18.80 -4.39
N ALA A 32 -2.95 -18.06 -3.27
CA ALA A 32 -4.22 -17.84 -2.56
C ALA A 32 -5.11 -16.75 -3.20
N GLY A 33 -4.65 -16.09 -4.27
CA GLY A 33 -5.44 -15.13 -5.04
C GLY A 33 -4.99 -13.68 -4.94
N ALA A 34 -3.92 -13.35 -4.19
CA ALA A 34 -3.43 -11.98 -4.06
C ALA A 34 -3.07 -11.37 -5.43
N ARG A 35 -3.53 -10.14 -5.66
CA ARG A 35 -3.32 -9.39 -6.91
C ARG A 35 -2.46 -8.15 -6.72
N VAL A 36 -2.21 -7.77 -5.49
CA VAL A 36 -1.35 -6.63 -5.11
C VAL A 36 -0.41 -7.11 -4.02
N ILE A 37 0.89 -6.84 -4.16
CA ILE A 37 1.91 -7.09 -3.13
C ILE A 37 2.43 -5.75 -2.67
N HIS A 38 2.27 -5.45 -1.38
CA HIS A 38 2.67 -4.18 -0.77
C HIS A 38 4.08 -4.24 -0.20
N VAL A 39 4.85 -3.19 -0.44
CA VAL A 39 6.30 -3.10 -0.12
C VAL A 39 6.58 -1.82 0.66
N ASP A 40 6.74 -1.94 1.98
CA ASP A 40 7.03 -0.85 2.91
C ASP A 40 8.52 -0.51 2.94
N VAL A 41 8.90 0.63 2.37
CA VAL A 41 10.29 1.13 2.30
C VAL A 41 10.52 2.22 3.34
N MET A 42 11.51 2.00 4.20
CA MET A 42 11.85 2.89 5.33
C MET A 42 13.34 3.20 5.36
N ASP A 43 13.71 4.46 5.68
CA ASP A 43 15.08 4.97 5.61
C ASP A 43 15.75 5.27 6.97
N GLY A 44 15.01 5.12 8.08
CA GLY A 44 15.51 5.46 9.41
C GLY A 44 15.53 6.97 9.71
N HIS A 45 14.98 7.80 8.80
CA HIS A 45 14.89 9.26 8.94
C HIS A 45 13.43 9.72 9.01
N PHE A 46 12.63 9.47 7.96
CA PHE A 46 11.20 9.77 7.99
C PHE A 46 10.48 8.94 9.06
N VAL A 47 10.90 7.69 9.24
CA VAL A 47 10.44 6.78 10.30
C VAL A 47 11.63 6.14 11.02
N PRO A 48 11.51 5.74 12.31
CA PRO A 48 12.64 5.24 13.11
C PRO A 48 12.94 3.74 12.82
N ASN A 49 12.85 3.32 11.57
CA ASN A 49 13.13 1.96 11.11
C ASN A 49 13.79 2.00 9.74
N ILE A 50 14.59 0.99 9.41
CA ILE A 50 15.20 0.77 8.09
C ILE A 50 14.73 -0.59 7.61
N THR A 51 14.20 -0.68 6.38
CA THR A 51 13.67 -1.93 5.86
C THR A 51 14.39 -2.39 4.59
N ILE A 52 13.85 -2.07 3.44
CA ILE A 52 14.23 -2.65 2.14
C ILE A 52 14.37 -1.55 1.09
N GLY A 53 14.83 -1.93 -0.10
CA GLY A 53 15.03 -1.01 -1.20
C GLY A 53 14.74 -1.65 -2.56
N PRO A 54 15.10 -0.98 -3.68
CA PRO A 54 14.80 -1.44 -5.04
C PRO A 54 15.26 -2.86 -5.36
N LEU A 55 16.32 -3.36 -4.69
CA LEU A 55 16.83 -4.73 -4.89
C LEU A 55 15.77 -5.80 -4.56
N ILE A 56 14.98 -5.59 -3.51
CA ILE A 56 13.92 -6.54 -3.11
C ILE A 56 12.76 -6.47 -4.12
N VAL A 57 12.37 -5.28 -4.55
CA VAL A 57 11.37 -5.09 -5.59
C VAL A 57 11.77 -5.81 -6.88
N ALA A 58 13.02 -5.62 -7.33
CA ALA A 58 13.55 -6.29 -8.52
C ALA A 58 13.60 -7.82 -8.37
N ALA A 59 13.89 -8.34 -7.18
CA ALA A 59 13.90 -9.78 -6.91
C ALA A 59 12.50 -10.40 -6.96
N LEU A 60 11.47 -9.68 -6.52
CA LEU A 60 10.08 -10.14 -6.50
C LEU A 60 9.36 -9.93 -7.83
N GLN A 61 9.82 -8.98 -8.66
CA GLN A 61 9.16 -8.58 -9.89
C GLN A 61 8.81 -9.75 -10.83
N PRO A 62 9.71 -10.71 -11.14
CA PRO A 62 9.38 -11.81 -12.05
C PRO A 62 8.26 -12.71 -11.51
N LEU A 63 8.23 -12.94 -10.19
CA LEU A 63 7.23 -13.75 -9.51
C LEU A 63 5.88 -13.06 -9.52
N VAL A 64 5.81 -11.80 -9.07
CA VAL A 64 4.57 -11.03 -8.93
C VAL A 64 3.96 -10.74 -10.30
N HIS A 65 4.75 -10.23 -11.24
CA HIS A 65 4.26 -9.94 -12.60
C HIS A 65 3.92 -11.22 -13.37
N GLY A 66 4.65 -12.32 -13.14
CA GLY A 66 4.34 -13.64 -13.71
C GLY A 66 2.97 -14.17 -13.29
N ALA A 67 2.50 -13.83 -12.10
CA ALA A 67 1.16 -14.13 -11.59
C ALA A 67 0.09 -13.11 -12.06
N GLY A 68 0.47 -12.08 -12.82
CA GLY A 68 -0.41 -10.99 -13.24
C GLY A 68 -0.84 -10.06 -12.09
N ALA A 69 -0.06 -10.02 -11.00
CA ALA A 69 -0.26 -9.15 -9.86
C ALA A 69 0.59 -7.88 -9.96
N LEU A 70 0.31 -6.90 -9.10
CA LEU A 70 0.99 -5.60 -9.02
C LEU A 70 1.95 -5.57 -7.84
N ILE A 71 3.04 -4.82 -7.99
CA ILE A 71 3.90 -4.38 -6.89
C ILE A 71 3.55 -2.94 -6.55
N ASP A 72 3.07 -2.73 -5.35
CA ASP A 72 2.74 -1.46 -4.77
C ASP A 72 3.82 -1.07 -3.75
N VAL A 73 4.50 0.05 -4.00
CA VAL A 73 5.65 0.49 -3.20
C VAL A 73 5.28 1.74 -2.42
N HIS A 74 5.28 1.62 -1.10
CA HIS A 74 5.05 2.70 -0.15
C HIS A 74 6.38 3.25 0.38
N LEU A 75 6.70 4.51 0.06
CA LEU A 75 7.95 5.17 0.41
C LEU A 75 7.80 6.02 1.68
N MET A 76 8.13 5.44 2.82
CA MET A 76 8.29 6.12 4.11
C MET A 76 9.74 6.61 4.26
N ILE A 77 10.16 7.50 3.37
CA ILE A 77 11.54 8.00 3.29
C ILE A 77 11.56 9.53 3.11
N GLU A 78 12.64 10.17 3.53
CA GLU A 78 12.93 11.56 3.18
C GLU A 78 13.39 11.66 1.71
N HIS A 79 13.01 12.76 1.04
CA HIS A 79 13.40 13.02 -0.36
C HIS A 79 13.07 11.88 -1.34
N PRO A 80 11.81 11.36 -1.36
CA PRO A 80 11.43 10.23 -2.19
C PRO A 80 11.68 10.46 -3.70
N GLU A 81 11.67 11.73 -4.15
CA GLU A 81 11.94 12.12 -5.53
C GLU A 81 13.29 11.61 -6.07
N ARG A 82 14.23 11.28 -5.19
CA ARG A 82 15.56 10.75 -5.58
C ARG A 82 15.54 9.27 -5.96
N TYR A 83 14.49 8.55 -5.60
CA TYR A 83 14.44 7.08 -5.70
C TYR A 83 13.34 6.57 -6.64
N ILE A 84 12.45 7.44 -7.11
CA ILE A 84 11.31 7.08 -7.97
C ILE A 84 11.76 6.26 -9.19
N GLU A 85 12.75 6.74 -9.94
CA GLU A 85 13.25 6.05 -11.12
C GLU A 85 13.82 4.66 -10.80
N ALA A 86 14.51 4.53 -9.66
CA ALA A 86 15.08 3.26 -9.23
C ALA A 86 14.01 2.23 -8.88
N PHE A 87 12.93 2.63 -8.18
CA PHE A 87 11.81 1.74 -7.86
C PHE A 87 10.98 1.40 -9.08
N ALA A 88 10.71 2.37 -9.97
CA ALA A 88 10.01 2.11 -11.22
C ALA A 88 10.79 1.12 -12.11
N ALA A 89 12.11 1.32 -12.27
CA ALA A 89 12.97 0.42 -13.02
C ALA A 89 13.08 -0.98 -12.38
N ALA A 90 12.93 -1.08 -11.07
CA ALA A 90 12.88 -2.35 -10.35
C ALA A 90 11.55 -3.11 -10.54
N GLY A 91 10.51 -2.46 -11.10
CA GLY A 91 9.24 -3.09 -11.42
C GLY A 91 8.06 -2.66 -10.53
N ALA A 92 8.18 -1.56 -9.79
CA ALA A 92 7.05 -0.99 -9.07
C ALA A 92 5.95 -0.56 -10.06
N ASN A 93 4.72 -1.00 -9.84
CA ASN A 93 3.55 -0.61 -10.62
C ASN A 93 2.86 0.62 -10.03
N VAL A 94 2.90 0.75 -8.71
CA VAL A 94 2.43 1.90 -7.94
C VAL A 94 3.60 2.37 -7.08
N ILE A 95 3.77 3.69 -6.96
CA ILE A 95 4.72 4.30 -6.03
C ILE A 95 3.98 5.36 -5.24
N THR A 96 3.86 5.11 -3.94
CA THR A 96 3.18 5.99 -2.99
C THR A 96 4.20 6.74 -2.15
N VAL A 97 4.07 8.08 -2.10
CA VAL A 97 4.94 8.97 -1.33
C VAL A 97 4.14 9.71 -0.27
N HIS A 98 4.72 9.98 0.86
CA HIS A 98 4.06 10.78 1.90
C HIS A 98 3.93 12.26 1.50
N GLN A 99 2.74 12.82 1.70
CA GLN A 99 2.50 14.27 1.60
C GLN A 99 3.51 15.04 2.45
N GLU A 100 3.81 14.55 3.63
CA GLU A 100 4.69 15.17 4.64
C GLU A 100 6.17 15.13 4.26
N ALA A 101 6.56 14.20 3.36
CA ALA A 101 7.93 14.08 2.87
C ALA A 101 8.20 14.90 1.60
N CYS A 102 7.14 15.46 0.97
CA CYS A 102 7.23 16.09 -0.35
C CYS A 102 7.02 17.61 -0.29
N VAL A 103 8.08 18.38 -0.39
CA VAL A 103 7.98 19.85 -0.48
C VAL A 103 7.23 20.29 -1.74
N HIS A 104 7.39 19.57 -2.85
CA HIS A 104 6.75 19.83 -4.14
C HIS A 104 5.95 18.62 -4.62
N LEU A 105 4.90 18.23 -3.86
CA LEU A 105 4.13 17.01 -4.11
C LEU A 105 3.68 16.87 -5.57
N HIS A 106 3.10 17.90 -6.19
CA HIS A 106 2.67 17.84 -7.58
C HIS A 106 3.80 17.42 -8.53
N ARG A 107 5.02 17.96 -8.37
CA ARG A 107 6.18 17.57 -9.18
C ARG A 107 6.54 16.10 -8.99
N VAL A 108 6.49 15.62 -7.74
CA VAL A 108 6.82 14.23 -7.40
C VAL A 108 5.81 13.27 -8.02
N LEU A 109 4.51 13.57 -7.95
CA LEU A 109 3.45 12.76 -8.59
C LEU A 109 3.64 12.71 -10.12
N MET A 110 4.00 13.82 -10.76
CA MET A 110 4.31 13.82 -12.21
C MET A 110 5.54 12.98 -12.53
N GLN A 111 6.60 13.06 -11.71
CA GLN A 111 7.80 12.23 -11.87
C GLN A 111 7.48 10.73 -11.77
N ILE A 112 6.62 10.32 -10.85
CA ILE A 112 6.18 8.92 -10.72
C ILE A 112 5.48 8.46 -12.02
N ARG A 113 4.57 9.28 -12.56
CA ARG A 113 3.87 8.97 -13.81
C ARG A 113 4.81 8.93 -15.02
N GLU A 114 5.76 9.86 -15.10
CA GLU A 114 6.78 9.88 -16.14
C GLU A 114 7.69 8.66 -16.09
N ALA A 115 7.93 8.11 -14.89
CA ALA A 115 8.66 6.85 -14.70
C ALA A 115 7.83 5.59 -15.05
N GLY A 116 6.53 5.75 -15.38
CA GLY A 116 5.66 4.67 -15.84
C GLY A 116 4.88 3.95 -14.73
N ALA A 117 4.93 4.44 -13.48
CA ALA A 117 4.15 3.92 -12.36
C ALA A 117 2.89 4.76 -12.11
N ALA A 118 1.89 4.16 -11.45
CA ALA A 118 0.76 4.89 -10.90
C ALA A 118 1.21 5.73 -9.69
N ALA A 119 0.75 6.98 -9.62
CA ALA A 119 1.18 7.93 -8.61
C ALA A 119 0.28 7.87 -7.36
N GLY A 120 0.82 7.40 -6.25
CA GLY A 120 0.17 7.36 -4.95
C GLY A 120 0.62 8.48 -4.00
N VAL A 121 -0.25 8.87 -3.09
CA VAL A 121 0.07 9.77 -1.99
C VAL A 121 -0.48 9.27 -0.66
N ALA A 122 0.39 9.14 0.34
CA ALA A 122 0.05 8.72 1.70
C ALA A 122 -0.13 9.91 2.65
N LEU A 123 -1.04 9.76 3.59
CA LEU A 123 -1.30 10.71 4.67
C LEU A 123 -1.12 10.06 6.04
N ASN A 124 -0.25 10.63 6.87
CA ASN A 124 -0.12 10.25 8.27
C ASN A 124 -1.44 10.39 9.04
N PRO A 125 -1.63 9.70 10.17
CA PRO A 125 -2.88 9.77 10.93
C PRO A 125 -3.33 11.19 11.28
N ALA A 126 -2.40 12.08 11.60
CA ALA A 126 -2.69 13.47 11.97
C ALA A 126 -2.82 14.46 10.80
N THR A 127 -2.52 14.05 9.57
CA THR A 127 -2.59 14.93 8.39
C THR A 127 -4.02 14.95 7.82
N PRO A 128 -4.68 16.11 7.74
CA PRO A 128 -6.03 16.20 7.19
C PRO A 128 -6.10 15.84 5.70
N VAL A 129 -7.22 15.25 5.27
CA VAL A 129 -7.46 14.90 3.85
C VAL A 129 -7.45 16.12 2.94
N GLU A 130 -7.88 17.26 3.45
CA GLU A 130 -7.97 18.54 2.73
C GLU A 130 -6.59 19.06 2.27
N THR A 131 -5.50 18.58 2.85
CA THR A 131 -4.14 18.92 2.36
C THR A 131 -3.92 18.49 0.91
N LEU A 132 -4.72 17.54 0.41
CA LEU A 132 -4.69 17.07 -0.97
C LEU A 132 -5.60 17.89 -1.92
N ALA A 133 -6.20 19.01 -1.49
CA ALA A 133 -7.15 19.76 -2.29
C ALA A 133 -6.67 20.06 -3.71
N GLU A 134 -5.40 20.45 -3.86
CA GLU A 134 -4.80 20.75 -5.17
C GLU A 134 -4.21 19.49 -5.85
N ALA A 135 -3.78 18.48 -5.08
CA ALA A 135 -3.10 17.29 -5.61
C ALA A 135 -4.04 16.16 -6.03
N ARG A 136 -5.27 16.10 -5.50
CA ARG A 136 -6.22 14.99 -5.68
C ARG A 136 -6.59 14.65 -7.13
N HIS A 137 -6.38 15.56 -8.06
CA HIS A 137 -6.62 15.33 -9.49
C HIS A 137 -5.36 14.84 -10.23
N HIS A 138 -4.25 14.73 -9.51
CA HIS A 138 -2.94 14.37 -10.04
C HIS A 138 -2.38 13.07 -9.45
N CYS A 139 -3.13 12.40 -8.57
CA CYS A 139 -2.80 11.07 -8.05
C CYS A 139 -3.77 10.02 -8.59
N ASP A 140 -3.32 8.77 -8.63
CA ASP A 140 -4.09 7.59 -9.03
C ASP A 140 -4.56 6.81 -7.79
N LEU A 141 -3.85 7.00 -6.66
CA LEU A 141 -4.12 6.35 -5.39
C LEU A 141 -3.88 7.32 -4.23
N VAL A 142 -4.72 7.24 -3.21
CA VAL A 142 -4.49 7.88 -1.91
C VAL A 142 -4.49 6.82 -0.83
N GLU A 143 -3.42 6.81 -0.03
CA GLU A 143 -3.24 5.89 1.08
C GLU A 143 -3.45 6.61 2.42
N ILE A 144 -4.33 6.05 3.24
CA ILE A 144 -4.60 6.55 4.60
C ILE A 144 -3.88 5.66 5.60
N MET A 145 -2.93 6.25 6.32
CA MET A 145 -2.30 5.57 7.45
C MET A 145 -3.27 5.47 8.61
N SER A 146 -3.54 4.25 9.06
CA SER A 146 -4.36 3.95 10.24
C SER A 146 -3.53 3.51 11.45
N VAL A 147 -2.22 3.60 11.33
CA VAL A 147 -1.20 3.49 12.39
C VAL A 147 -0.15 4.57 12.18
N ASN A 148 0.72 4.83 13.15
CA ASN A 148 1.87 5.67 12.88
C ASN A 148 2.89 4.89 12.04
N PRO A 149 3.38 5.42 10.90
CA PRO A 149 4.35 4.74 10.05
C PRO A 149 5.61 4.30 10.81
N GLY A 150 6.22 3.16 10.40
CA GLY A 150 7.52 2.72 10.89
C GLY A 150 7.62 1.29 11.40
N PHE A 151 6.52 0.68 11.85
CA PHE A 151 6.53 -0.69 12.37
C PHE A 151 5.24 -1.43 12.03
N GLY A 152 5.36 -2.72 11.71
CA GLY A 152 4.21 -3.62 11.56
C GLY A 152 3.57 -4.02 12.89
N GLY A 153 2.38 -4.64 12.83
CA GLY A 153 1.70 -5.22 13.99
C GLY A 153 1.10 -4.22 14.98
N GLN A 154 0.97 -2.96 14.60
CA GLN A 154 0.36 -1.92 15.44
C GLN A 154 -1.17 -2.05 15.49
N ARG A 155 -1.74 -1.51 16.57
CA ARG A 155 -3.20 -1.45 16.73
C ARG A 155 -3.79 -0.34 15.85
N PHE A 156 -4.89 -0.66 15.18
CA PHE A 156 -5.68 0.27 14.37
C PHE A 156 -6.10 1.52 15.18
N ILE A 157 -5.95 2.70 14.60
CA ILE A 157 -6.40 3.97 15.15
C ILE A 157 -7.86 4.17 14.74
N GLU A 158 -8.79 4.05 15.69
CA GLU A 158 -10.24 4.05 15.44
C GLU A 158 -10.75 5.27 14.65
N THR A 159 -10.16 6.45 14.86
CA THR A 159 -10.53 7.67 14.15
C THR A 159 -10.19 7.62 12.65
N SER A 160 -9.34 6.69 12.22
CA SER A 160 -9.00 6.51 10.80
C SER A 160 -10.19 6.04 9.97
N LEU A 161 -11.18 5.38 10.58
CA LEU A 161 -12.42 5.00 9.89
C LEU A 161 -13.18 6.22 9.36
N ASP A 162 -13.28 7.27 10.17
CA ASP A 162 -13.95 8.50 9.73
C ASP A 162 -13.11 9.26 8.68
N LYS A 163 -11.78 9.17 8.78
CA LYS A 163 -10.87 9.73 7.78
C LYS A 163 -10.99 9.02 6.42
N VAL A 164 -11.17 7.69 6.40
CA VAL A 164 -11.46 6.93 5.16
C VAL A 164 -12.74 7.42 4.51
N LYS A 165 -13.84 7.59 5.26
CA LYS A 165 -15.11 8.15 4.75
C LYS A 165 -14.94 9.57 4.20
N GLN A 166 -14.20 10.43 4.91
CA GLN A 166 -13.87 11.79 4.46
C GLN A 166 -13.06 11.74 3.16
N ALA A 167 -12.03 10.89 3.09
CA ALA A 167 -11.21 10.72 1.89
C ALA A 167 -12.06 10.25 0.71
N ARG A 168 -12.93 9.25 0.88
CA ARG A 168 -13.78 8.77 -0.21
C ARG A 168 -14.74 9.85 -0.72
N ALA A 169 -15.30 10.65 0.18
CA ALA A 169 -16.19 11.77 -0.20
C ALA A 169 -15.45 12.93 -0.87
N PHE A 170 -14.18 13.12 -0.56
CA PHE A 170 -13.34 14.22 -1.03
C PHE A 170 -12.65 13.93 -2.37
N LEU A 171 -12.28 12.67 -2.61
CA LEU A 171 -11.50 12.24 -3.76
C LEU A 171 -12.39 12.02 -5.00
N PRO A 172 -11.87 12.28 -6.21
CA PRO A 172 -12.52 11.85 -7.44
C PRO A 172 -12.78 10.34 -7.46
N SER A 173 -13.85 9.91 -8.13
CA SER A 173 -14.20 8.47 -8.22
C SER A 173 -13.14 7.61 -8.91
N GLY A 174 -12.30 8.21 -9.74
CA GLY A 174 -11.19 7.55 -10.43
C GLY A 174 -9.89 7.47 -9.62
N VAL A 175 -9.91 7.83 -8.33
CA VAL A 175 -8.75 7.70 -7.43
C VAL A 175 -9.02 6.52 -6.49
N ALA A 176 -8.12 5.54 -6.48
CA ALA A 176 -8.18 4.41 -5.56
C ALA A 176 -7.93 4.89 -4.12
N LEU A 177 -8.58 4.25 -3.16
CA LEU A 177 -8.40 4.57 -1.74
C LEU A 177 -7.85 3.34 -1.02
N GLU A 178 -6.63 3.48 -0.55
CA GLU A 178 -5.92 2.47 0.20
C GLU A 178 -5.88 2.81 1.69
N LEU A 179 -5.86 1.79 2.52
CA LEU A 179 -5.70 1.94 3.96
C LEU A 179 -4.61 1.01 4.45
N ASP A 180 -3.62 1.58 5.15
CA ASP A 180 -2.52 0.81 5.74
C ASP A 180 -2.50 0.91 7.27
N GLY A 181 -2.45 -0.26 7.90
CA GLY A 181 -2.21 -0.45 9.32
C GLY A 181 -3.37 -1.05 10.11
N GLY A 182 -3.06 -2.12 10.84
CA GLY A 182 -4.00 -2.77 11.76
C GLY A 182 -5.24 -3.39 11.11
N VAL A 183 -5.16 -3.74 9.82
CA VAL A 183 -6.22 -4.44 9.10
C VAL A 183 -6.29 -5.89 9.57
N THR A 184 -7.52 -6.34 9.85
CA THR A 184 -7.84 -7.70 10.31
C THR A 184 -9.17 -8.15 9.71
N ALA A 185 -9.49 -9.44 9.77
CA ALA A 185 -10.79 -9.94 9.34
C ALA A 185 -11.99 -9.32 10.10
N LEU A 186 -11.75 -8.77 11.31
CA LEU A 186 -12.80 -8.13 12.10
C LEU A 186 -13.20 -6.74 11.59
N ASN A 187 -12.26 -6.00 10.95
CA ASN A 187 -12.50 -4.63 10.51
C ASN A 187 -12.52 -4.46 8.96
N ALA A 188 -12.03 -5.43 8.19
CA ALA A 188 -11.91 -5.33 6.74
C ALA A 188 -13.21 -4.93 6.05
N GLY A 189 -14.32 -5.63 6.33
CA GLY A 189 -15.62 -5.31 5.73
C GLY A 189 -16.13 -3.90 6.07
N VAL A 190 -15.85 -3.40 7.27
CA VAL A 190 -16.23 -2.03 7.68
C VAL A 190 -15.39 -0.98 6.94
N LEU A 191 -14.11 -1.27 6.71
CA LEU A 191 -13.19 -0.38 5.98
C LEU A 191 -13.57 -0.29 4.50
N VAL A 192 -13.92 -1.41 3.87
CA VAL A 192 -14.46 -1.44 2.50
C VAL A 192 -15.78 -0.68 2.41
N ALA A 193 -16.70 -0.89 3.36
CA ALA A 193 -17.96 -0.15 3.42
C ALA A 193 -17.76 1.37 3.64
N ALA A 194 -16.64 1.78 4.23
CA ALA A 194 -16.25 3.19 4.36
C ALA A 194 -15.68 3.78 3.06
N GLY A 195 -15.36 2.94 2.06
CA GLY A 195 -14.93 3.34 0.72
C GLY A 195 -13.49 3.00 0.36
N ALA A 196 -12.77 2.21 1.17
CA ALA A 196 -11.45 1.71 0.80
C ALA A 196 -11.56 0.63 -0.28
N ASN A 197 -10.66 0.69 -1.28
CA ASN A 197 -10.51 -0.33 -2.32
C ASN A 197 -9.41 -1.34 -1.94
N LEU A 198 -8.28 -0.83 -1.44
CA LEU A 198 -7.12 -1.62 -1.10
C LEU A 198 -6.93 -1.62 0.42
N LEU A 199 -6.68 -2.79 0.98
CA LEU A 199 -6.44 -2.95 2.42
C LEU A 199 -5.07 -3.61 2.63
N VAL A 200 -4.11 -2.83 3.11
CA VAL A 200 -2.76 -3.33 3.41
C VAL A 200 -2.79 -4.14 4.69
N ALA A 201 -2.31 -5.38 4.62
CA ALA A 201 -2.29 -6.31 5.74
C ALA A 201 -0.96 -7.05 5.85
N GLY A 202 -0.22 -6.81 6.92
CA GLY A 202 1.04 -7.49 7.22
C GLY A 202 0.82 -8.69 8.15
N SER A 203 0.84 -8.45 9.46
CA SER A 203 0.77 -9.50 10.48
C SER A 203 -0.51 -10.34 10.44
N SER A 204 -1.60 -9.81 9.93
CA SER A 204 -2.86 -10.57 9.75
C SER A 204 -2.76 -11.64 8.65
N VAL A 205 -1.80 -11.51 7.73
CA VAL A 205 -1.53 -12.47 6.65
C VAL A 205 -0.33 -13.36 7.03
N PHE A 206 0.83 -12.76 7.37
CA PHE A 206 2.08 -13.48 7.57
C PHE A 206 2.33 -13.96 9.00
N GLY A 207 1.49 -13.56 9.97
CA GLY A 207 1.67 -13.94 11.39
C GLY A 207 1.09 -15.31 11.77
N GLY A 208 0.43 -16.03 10.87
CA GLY A 208 -0.17 -17.34 11.11
C GLY A 208 0.70 -18.51 10.67
N GLN A 209 0.20 -19.74 10.88
CA GLN A 209 0.90 -20.97 10.43
C GLN A 209 0.69 -21.25 8.93
N ASP A 210 -0.45 -20.85 8.37
CA ASP A 210 -0.77 -21.00 6.95
C ASP A 210 -1.10 -19.63 6.35
N ILE A 211 -0.17 -19.11 5.58
CA ILE A 211 -0.23 -17.79 4.95
C ILE A 211 -1.40 -17.73 3.96
N GLY A 212 -1.62 -18.80 3.17
CA GLY A 212 -2.69 -18.87 2.19
C GLY A 212 -4.08 -18.85 2.83
N GLU A 213 -4.28 -19.62 3.91
CA GLU A 213 -5.53 -19.62 4.66
C GLU A 213 -5.80 -18.27 5.33
N GLN A 214 -4.77 -17.63 5.89
CA GLN A 214 -4.90 -16.29 6.49
C GLN A 214 -5.30 -15.24 5.46
N TYR A 215 -4.66 -15.25 4.29
CA TYR A 215 -5.02 -14.36 3.19
C TYR A 215 -6.48 -14.59 2.75
N ALA A 216 -6.86 -15.85 2.47
CA ALA A 216 -8.20 -16.17 1.99
C ALA A 216 -9.30 -15.76 2.98
N ALA A 217 -9.07 -15.96 4.30
CA ALA A 217 -10.01 -15.54 5.32
C ALA A 217 -10.17 -14.02 5.37
N LEU A 218 -9.07 -13.27 5.19
CA LEU A 218 -9.09 -11.81 5.18
C LEU A 218 -9.77 -11.28 3.90
N ALA A 219 -9.46 -11.86 2.72
CA ALA A 219 -10.07 -11.54 1.44
C ALA A 219 -11.59 -11.76 1.47
N GLN A 220 -12.03 -12.89 2.02
CA GLN A 220 -13.45 -13.17 2.24
C GLN A 220 -14.13 -12.14 3.15
N ALA A 221 -13.47 -11.74 4.25
CA ALA A 221 -14.00 -10.73 5.17
C ALA A 221 -14.10 -9.33 4.54
N ALA A 222 -13.21 -9.00 3.61
CA ALA A 222 -13.25 -7.78 2.82
C ALA A 222 -14.31 -7.81 1.70
N GLY A 223 -14.80 -8.98 1.30
CA GLY A 223 -15.68 -9.16 0.15
C GLY A 223 -14.93 -9.12 -1.18
N GLU A 224 -13.63 -9.43 -1.17
CA GLU A 224 -12.82 -9.60 -2.38
C GLU A 224 -13.34 -10.79 -3.20
N ALA A 225 -13.44 -10.62 -4.52
CA ALA A 225 -13.79 -11.71 -5.42
C ALA A 225 -12.52 -12.57 -5.66
N VAL A 226 -12.46 -13.73 -5.02
CA VAL A 226 -11.35 -14.71 -5.15
C VAL A 226 -11.64 -15.70 -6.28
#